data_ca2608b26498bb0956ea3a74fba0af47
#
_entry.id   ca2608b26498bb0956ea3a74fba0af47
#
_cell.length_a   1.000
_cell.length_b   1.000
_cell.length_c   1.000
_cell.angle_alpha   90.00
_cell.angle_beta   90.00
_cell.angle_gamma   90.00
#
_symmetry.space_group_name_H-M   'P 1'
#
loop_
_entity.id
_entity.type
_entity.pdbx_description
1 polymer ?
#
loop_
_entity_poly.entity_id
_entity_poly.type
_entity_poly.pdbx_seq_one_letter_code
_entity_poly.pdbx_strand_id
1 'polypeptide(L)'
;IRNLTITGKRKIPNKNKYVSIEPEIIHQSAILESTKLTLEQLVDVGILIGTDFNPGGIPGIGPKTALKLIRENGRLEEIEKIKDNLKDVPYQQIREIFLNPENISIDSIEFGNPNYKEIIGFLCDTMNFSKERVESSLERVKKSQEKRSQSLERWF
;
A
#
# COMPACT_ATOMS: atom_id res chain seq x y z
N ILE A 1 -7.82 -3.05 4.03
CA ILE A 1 -7.73 -3.87 5.26
C ILE A 1 -6.60 -3.35 6.12
N ARG A 2 -6.86 -3.06 7.37
CA ARG A 2 -5.86 -2.61 8.35
C ARG A 2 -5.34 -3.82 9.14
N ASN A 3 -4.07 -3.79 9.53
CA ASN A 3 -3.42 -4.84 10.33
C ASN A 3 -3.42 -6.24 9.66
N LEU A 4 -3.42 -6.35 8.34
CA LEU A 4 -3.47 -7.63 7.66
C LEU A 4 -2.28 -8.54 7.99
N THR A 5 -1.10 -7.96 8.09
CA THR A 5 0.17 -8.67 8.33
C THR A 5 0.69 -8.56 9.77
N ILE A 6 0.08 -7.71 10.59
CA ILE A 6 0.51 -7.47 11.97
C ILE A 6 -0.53 -8.08 12.90
N THR A 7 -0.23 -9.28 13.41
CA THR A 7 -1.07 -9.97 14.39
C THR A 7 -0.36 -10.06 15.74
N GLY A 8 -1.11 -10.25 16.82
CA GLY A 8 -0.58 -10.45 18.14
C GLY A 8 -0.98 -9.36 19.13
N LYS A 9 -0.10 -9.05 20.09
CA LYS A 9 -0.38 -8.06 21.16
C LYS A 9 0.52 -6.84 21.02
N ARG A 10 -0.07 -5.66 21.02
CA ARG A 10 0.63 -4.38 21.03
C ARG A 10 0.53 -3.72 22.40
N LYS A 11 1.66 -3.25 22.93
CA LYS A 11 1.66 -2.46 24.16
C LYS A 11 1.13 -1.05 23.87
N ILE A 12 0.21 -0.59 24.69
CA ILE A 12 -0.28 0.80 24.60
C ILE A 12 0.83 1.73 25.12
N PRO A 13 1.24 2.77 24.35
CA PRO A 13 2.18 3.75 24.85
C PRO A 13 1.69 4.36 26.18
N ASN A 14 2.60 4.52 27.12
CA ASN A 14 2.34 5.10 28.44
C ASN A 14 1.34 4.33 29.35
N LYS A 15 0.95 3.11 28.98
CA LYS A 15 0.14 2.23 29.83
C LYS A 15 0.76 0.83 29.86
N ASN A 16 0.76 0.20 31.04
CA ASN A 16 1.26 -1.17 31.18
C ASN A 16 0.19 -2.20 30.75
N LYS A 17 -0.48 -1.91 29.62
CA LYS A 17 -1.58 -2.72 29.07
C LYS A 17 -1.28 -3.13 27.62
N TYR A 18 -1.60 -4.37 27.31
CA TYR A 18 -1.51 -4.91 25.95
C TYR A 18 -2.90 -5.01 25.33
N VAL A 19 -3.00 -4.70 24.04
CA VAL A 19 -4.22 -4.84 23.23
C VAL A 19 -3.94 -5.87 22.15
N SER A 20 -4.89 -6.79 21.93
CA SER A 20 -4.84 -7.69 20.78
C SER A 20 -5.00 -6.87 19.49
N ILE A 21 -4.20 -7.23 18.50
CA ILE A 21 -4.28 -6.62 17.15
C ILE A 21 -4.94 -7.66 16.28
N GLU A 22 -6.07 -7.30 15.69
CA GLU A 22 -6.82 -8.11 14.76
C GLU A 22 -6.92 -7.39 13.41
N PRO A 23 -7.05 -8.12 12.29
CA PRO A 23 -7.34 -7.51 11.00
C PRO A 23 -8.68 -6.77 11.05
N GLU A 24 -8.69 -5.55 10.55
CA GLU A 24 -9.89 -4.72 10.48
C GLU A 24 -10.23 -4.43 9.01
N ILE A 25 -11.50 -4.60 8.65
CA ILE A 25 -12.03 -4.19 7.35
C ILE A 25 -12.62 -2.79 7.50
N ILE A 26 -12.15 -1.88 6.69
CA ILE A 26 -12.65 -0.51 6.61
C ILE A 26 -13.39 -0.37 5.28
N HIS A 27 -14.69 -0.13 5.34
CA HIS A 27 -15.53 0.10 4.17
C HIS A 27 -15.51 1.59 3.80
N GLN A 28 -15.31 1.89 2.51
CA GLN A 28 -15.30 3.26 1.99
C GLN A 28 -16.62 3.99 2.32
N SER A 29 -17.75 3.32 2.13
CA SER A 29 -19.07 3.89 2.43
C SER A 29 -19.19 4.37 3.88
N ALA A 30 -18.70 3.58 4.84
CA ALA A 30 -18.71 3.95 6.25
C ALA A 30 -17.84 5.19 6.55
N ILE A 31 -16.70 5.33 5.86
CA ILE A 31 -15.84 6.52 5.97
C ILE A 31 -16.58 7.75 5.42
N LEU A 32 -17.16 7.66 4.21
CA LEU A 32 -17.86 8.77 3.59
C LEU A 32 -19.07 9.22 4.44
N GLU A 33 -19.83 8.27 4.97
CA GLU A 33 -20.96 8.54 5.86
C GLU A 33 -20.52 9.23 7.16
N SER A 34 -19.50 8.68 7.83
CA SER A 34 -19.00 9.21 9.10
C SER A 34 -18.35 10.60 8.96
N THR A 35 -17.68 10.84 7.84
CA THR A 35 -17.04 12.14 7.56
C THR A 35 -17.97 13.15 6.92
N LYS A 36 -19.10 12.68 6.37
CA LYS A 36 -20.05 13.49 5.55
C LYS A 36 -19.34 14.15 4.34
N LEU A 37 -18.41 13.43 3.74
CA LEU A 37 -17.68 13.85 2.54
C LEU A 37 -18.10 13.02 1.34
N THR A 38 -17.99 13.62 0.15
CA THR A 38 -17.98 12.86 -1.10
C THR A 38 -16.64 12.14 -1.30
N LEU A 39 -16.58 11.23 -2.27
CA LEU A 39 -15.31 10.54 -2.60
C LEU A 39 -14.26 11.55 -3.09
N GLU A 40 -14.63 12.49 -3.96
CA GLU A 40 -13.74 13.58 -4.40
C GLU A 40 -13.16 14.37 -3.22
N GLN A 41 -14.03 14.78 -2.32
CA GLN A 41 -13.62 15.51 -1.12
C GLN A 41 -12.68 14.69 -0.20
N LEU A 42 -12.90 13.38 -0.11
CA LEU A 42 -12.01 12.51 0.64
C LEU A 42 -10.63 12.42 -0.03
N VAL A 43 -10.58 12.37 -1.36
CA VAL A 43 -9.31 12.43 -2.12
C VAL A 43 -8.63 13.78 -1.90
N ASP A 44 -9.35 14.87 -1.93
CA ASP A 44 -8.83 16.21 -1.65
C ASP A 44 -8.23 16.32 -0.24
N VAL A 45 -8.88 15.73 0.76
CA VAL A 45 -8.32 15.59 2.12
C VAL A 45 -7.01 14.81 2.08
N GLY A 46 -6.94 13.72 1.32
CA GLY A 46 -5.72 12.94 1.12
C GLY A 46 -4.59 13.77 0.52
N ILE A 47 -4.87 14.55 -0.53
CA ILE A 47 -3.89 15.43 -1.18
C ILE A 47 -3.37 16.50 -0.20
N LEU A 48 -4.23 17.08 0.61
CA LEU A 48 -3.81 18.06 1.63
C LEU A 48 -2.88 17.47 2.68
N ILE A 49 -3.13 16.24 3.11
CA ILE A 49 -2.32 15.55 4.14
C ILE A 49 -1.03 14.99 3.55
N GLY A 50 -1.07 14.54 2.29
CA GLY A 50 -0.03 13.88 1.55
C GLY A 50 -0.40 12.48 1.11
N THR A 51 -0.05 12.18 -0.13
CA THR A 51 -0.19 10.87 -0.78
C THR A 51 1.17 10.39 -1.26
N ASP A 52 1.26 9.20 -1.82
CA ASP A 52 2.48 8.70 -2.45
C ASP A 52 2.94 9.57 -3.63
N PHE A 53 2.01 10.31 -4.24
CA PHE A 53 2.28 11.23 -5.37
C PHE A 53 2.64 12.65 -4.94
N ASN A 54 2.36 13.03 -3.69
CA ASN A 54 2.78 14.30 -3.07
C ASN A 54 3.14 14.07 -1.60
N PRO A 55 4.27 13.41 -1.31
CA PRO A 55 4.70 13.07 0.04
C PRO A 55 4.79 14.31 0.94
N GLY A 56 4.20 14.20 2.14
CA GLY A 56 4.19 15.30 3.10
C GLY A 56 3.04 16.31 2.93
N GLY A 57 2.30 16.26 1.82
CA GLY A 57 1.13 17.12 1.57
C GLY A 57 1.43 18.61 1.62
N ILE A 58 0.44 19.39 2.07
CA ILE A 58 0.59 20.84 2.24
C ILE A 58 1.17 21.14 3.62
N PRO A 59 2.27 21.89 3.72
CA PRO A 59 2.91 22.22 5.01
C PRO A 59 1.93 22.82 6.02
N GLY A 60 1.92 22.28 7.25
CA GLY A 60 1.08 22.76 8.34
C GLY A 60 -0.38 22.26 8.30
N ILE A 61 -0.76 21.42 7.33
CA ILE A 61 -2.10 20.84 7.22
C ILE A 61 -2.09 19.36 7.62
N GLY A 62 -2.56 19.09 8.83
CA GLY A 62 -2.80 17.74 9.31
C GLY A 62 -4.25 17.28 9.07
N PRO A 63 -4.58 16.01 9.38
CA PRO A 63 -5.89 15.41 9.09
C PRO A 63 -7.09 16.20 9.59
N LYS A 64 -7.03 16.73 10.80
CA LYS A 64 -8.14 17.52 11.37
C LYS A 64 -8.36 18.83 10.62
N THR A 65 -7.26 19.51 10.27
CA THR A 65 -7.29 20.77 9.53
C THR A 65 -7.78 20.54 8.10
N ALA A 66 -7.30 19.51 7.42
CA ALA A 66 -7.73 19.15 6.07
C ALA A 66 -9.23 18.85 6.01
N LEU A 67 -9.75 18.02 6.92
CA LEU A 67 -11.18 17.75 7.03
C LEU A 67 -12.01 19.01 7.24
N LYS A 68 -11.56 19.91 8.11
CA LYS A 68 -12.24 21.18 8.35
C LYS A 68 -12.26 22.05 7.10
N LEU A 69 -11.11 22.24 6.46
CA LEU A 69 -10.97 23.08 5.28
C LEU A 69 -11.85 22.58 4.11
N ILE A 70 -11.85 21.27 3.84
CA ILE A 70 -12.67 20.72 2.76
C ILE A 70 -14.17 20.83 3.08
N ARG A 71 -14.58 20.63 4.33
CA ARG A 71 -15.99 20.85 4.71
C ARG A 71 -16.46 22.30 4.56
N GLU A 72 -15.59 23.26 4.86
CA GLU A 72 -15.90 24.69 4.80
C GLU A 72 -15.88 25.23 3.36
N ASN A 73 -14.97 24.75 2.51
CA ASN A 73 -14.74 25.29 1.16
C ASN A 73 -15.24 24.38 0.04
N GLY A 74 -15.56 23.12 0.32
CA GLY A 74 -16.06 22.17 -0.66
C GLY A 74 -14.95 21.46 -1.45
N ARG A 75 -14.03 22.19 -2.04
CA ARG A 75 -12.90 21.67 -2.85
C ARG A 75 -11.60 22.33 -2.46
N LEU A 76 -10.47 21.64 -2.72
CA LEU A 76 -9.16 22.17 -2.34
C LEU A 76 -8.76 23.43 -3.12
N GLU A 77 -9.26 23.61 -4.35
CA GLU A 77 -9.03 24.80 -5.19
C GLU A 77 -9.66 26.07 -4.62
N GLU A 78 -10.72 25.93 -3.84
CA GLU A 78 -11.45 27.04 -3.22
C GLU A 78 -10.79 27.55 -1.93
N ILE A 79 -9.75 26.87 -1.44
CA ILE A 79 -9.09 27.23 -0.20
C ILE A 79 -8.01 28.28 -0.48
N GLU A 80 -8.33 29.56 -0.27
CA GLU A 80 -7.41 30.67 -0.51
C GLU A 80 -6.04 30.52 0.15
N LYS A 81 -6.02 30.03 1.39
CA LYS A 81 -4.79 29.90 2.20
C LYS A 81 -3.73 28.99 1.63
N ILE A 82 -4.09 28.10 0.71
CA ILE A 82 -3.18 27.09 0.16
C ILE A 82 -2.91 27.29 -1.32
N LYS A 83 -3.48 28.29 -1.96
CA LYS A 83 -3.35 28.51 -3.41
C LYS A 83 -1.91 28.52 -3.88
N ASP A 84 -1.03 29.15 -3.14
CA ASP A 84 0.39 29.22 -3.51
C ASP A 84 1.07 27.85 -3.39
N ASN A 85 0.76 27.08 -2.35
CA ASN A 85 1.29 25.73 -2.17
C ASN A 85 0.76 24.73 -3.20
N LEU A 86 -0.46 24.95 -3.73
CA LEU A 86 -1.06 24.09 -4.75
C LEU A 86 -0.42 24.24 -6.13
N LYS A 87 0.27 25.33 -6.41
CA LYS A 87 0.90 25.58 -7.72
C LYS A 87 1.92 24.52 -8.09
N ASP A 88 2.62 23.98 -7.09
CA ASP A 88 3.66 22.98 -7.26
C ASP A 88 3.16 21.53 -7.11
N VAL A 89 1.88 21.35 -6.78
CA VAL A 89 1.26 20.03 -6.60
C VAL A 89 0.38 19.70 -7.79
N PRO A 90 0.62 18.62 -8.52
CA PRO A 90 -0.22 18.22 -9.66
C PRO A 90 -1.52 17.56 -9.18
N TYR A 91 -2.28 18.27 -8.34
CA TYR A 91 -3.43 17.73 -7.61
C TYR A 91 -4.54 17.19 -8.51
N GLN A 92 -4.72 17.76 -9.72
CA GLN A 92 -5.71 17.28 -10.69
C GLN A 92 -5.35 15.87 -11.20
N GLN A 93 -4.05 15.64 -11.50
CA GLN A 93 -3.57 14.33 -11.93
C GLN A 93 -3.65 13.31 -10.78
N ILE A 94 -3.31 13.74 -9.58
CA ILE A 94 -3.42 12.89 -8.38
C ILE A 94 -4.88 12.51 -8.14
N ARG A 95 -5.80 13.46 -8.25
CA ARG A 95 -7.25 13.22 -8.13
C ARG A 95 -7.73 12.20 -9.15
N GLU A 96 -7.30 12.33 -10.40
CA GLU A 96 -7.67 11.41 -11.49
C GLU A 96 -7.20 9.98 -11.20
N ILE A 97 -5.97 9.79 -10.73
CA ILE A 97 -5.45 8.47 -10.36
C ILE A 97 -6.31 7.79 -9.29
N PHE A 98 -6.79 8.55 -8.30
CA PHE A 98 -7.60 7.99 -7.23
C PHE A 98 -9.08 7.78 -7.60
N LEU A 99 -9.65 8.61 -8.48
CA LEU A 99 -11.05 8.51 -8.85
C LEU A 99 -11.28 7.56 -10.02
N ASN A 100 -10.36 7.53 -10.96
CA ASN A 100 -10.43 6.71 -12.17
C ASN A 100 -9.18 5.83 -12.33
N PRO A 101 -8.90 4.91 -11.38
CA PRO A 101 -7.73 4.05 -11.47
C PRO A 101 -7.83 3.15 -12.71
N GLU A 102 -6.74 3.05 -13.46
CA GLU A 102 -6.64 2.08 -14.54
C GLU A 102 -6.72 0.66 -13.98
N ASN A 103 -7.78 -0.04 -14.30
CA ASN A 103 -7.93 -1.44 -13.94
C ASN A 103 -7.31 -2.32 -15.04
N ILE A 104 -6.15 -2.88 -14.76
CA ILE A 104 -5.54 -3.89 -15.62
C ILE A 104 -6.07 -5.24 -15.15
N SER A 105 -6.85 -5.92 -16.00
CA SER A 105 -7.22 -7.32 -15.75
C SER A 105 -6.02 -8.21 -16.06
N ILE A 106 -5.60 -8.99 -15.09
CA ILE A 106 -4.61 -10.05 -15.29
C ILE A 106 -5.37 -11.37 -15.34
N ASP A 107 -5.46 -11.95 -16.54
CA ASP A 107 -6.23 -13.19 -16.73
C ASP A 107 -5.56 -14.40 -16.07
N SER A 108 -4.22 -14.42 -16.06
CA SER A 108 -3.46 -15.43 -15.34
C SER A 108 -2.10 -14.90 -14.90
N ILE A 109 -1.61 -15.41 -13.77
CA ILE A 109 -0.24 -15.20 -13.30
C ILE A 109 0.48 -16.53 -13.42
N GLU A 110 1.35 -16.65 -14.40
CA GLU A 110 2.18 -17.83 -14.59
C GLU A 110 3.59 -17.56 -14.06
N PHE A 111 4.05 -18.44 -13.18
CA PHE A 111 5.43 -18.42 -12.72
C PHE A 111 6.30 -19.21 -13.70
N GLY A 112 7.23 -18.53 -14.34
CA GLY A 112 8.25 -19.20 -15.15
C GLY A 112 9.18 -20.08 -14.31
N ASN A 113 9.92 -20.94 -15.00
CA ASN A 113 10.96 -21.73 -14.34
C ASN A 113 12.11 -20.82 -13.86
N PRO A 114 12.57 -20.95 -12.62
CA PRO A 114 13.68 -20.14 -12.11
C PRO A 114 14.98 -20.40 -12.92
N ASN A 115 15.66 -19.33 -13.30
CA ASN A 115 16.98 -19.43 -13.89
C ASN A 115 18.04 -19.51 -12.77
N TYR A 116 18.34 -20.71 -12.34
CA TYR A 116 19.26 -20.95 -11.22
C TYR A 116 20.66 -20.36 -11.44
N LYS A 117 21.17 -20.37 -12.69
CA LYS A 117 22.48 -19.83 -13.02
C LYS A 117 22.52 -18.31 -12.83
N GLU A 118 21.51 -17.61 -13.33
CA GLU A 118 21.41 -16.15 -13.18
C GLU A 118 21.15 -15.74 -11.73
N ILE A 119 20.35 -16.51 -10.98
CA ILE A 119 20.10 -16.26 -9.58
C ILE A 119 21.40 -16.38 -8.77
N ILE A 120 22.20 -17.42 -9.00
CA ILE A 120 23.50 -17.59 -8.33
C ILE A 120 24.45 -16.45 -8.70
N GLY A 121 24.58 -16.12 -9.99
CA GLY A 121 25.42 -15.02 -10.45
C GLY A 121 25.00 -13.68 -9.82
N PHE A 122 23.72 -13.36 -9.84
CA PHE A 122 23.24 -12.12 -9.23
C PHE A 122 23.45 -12.08 -7.72
N LEU A 123 23.03 -13.12 -7.01
CA LEU A 123 23.10 -13.11 -5.54
C LEU A 123 24.54 -13.26 -5.02
N CYS A 124 25.37 -14.13 -5.63
CA CYS A 124 26.71 -14.36 -5.13
C CYS A 124 27.73 -13.35 -5.69
N ASP A 125 27.71 -13.11 -7.01
CA ASP A 125 28.74 -12.30 -7.64
C ASP A 125 28.45 -10.79 -7.52
N THR A 126 27.18 -10.39 -7.58
CA THR A 126 26.78 -8.97 -7.49
C THR A 126 26.46 -8.55 -6.06
N MET A 127 25.72 -9.37 -5.33
CA MET A 127 25.19 -9.01 -4.02
C MET A 127 26.00 -9.61 -2.85
N ASN A 128 27.09 -10.34 -3.13
CA ASN A 128 28.00 -10.95 -2.14
C ASN A 128 27.31 -11.90 -1.13
N PHE A 129 26.27 -12.61 -1.54
CA PHE A 129 25.67 -13.65 -0.73
C PHE A 129 26.56 -14.91 -0.71
N SER A 130 26.53 -15.67 0.40
CA SER A 130 27.21 -16.97 0.48
C SER A 130 26.62 -17.95 -0.52
N LYS A 131 27.46 -18.51 -1.39
CA LYS A 131 27.07 -19.47 -2.41
C LYS A 131 26.38 -20.70 -1.82
N GLU A 132 26.90 -21.24 -0.74
CA GLU A 132 26.32 -22.41 -0.04
C GLU A 132 24.89 -22.15 0.44
N ARG A 133 24.64 -20.94 0.97
CA ARG A 133 23.29 -20.53 1.44
C ARG A 133 22.32 -20.36 0.28
N VAL A 134 22.78 -19.78 -0.82
CA VAL A 134 21.96 -19.58 -2.02
C VAL A 134 21.62 -20.94 -2.62
N GLU A 135 22.59 -21.82 -2.86
CA GLU A 135 22.39 -23.16 -3.41
C GLU A 135 21.45 -24.00 -2.54
N SER A 136 21.66 -24.02 -1.22
CA SER A 136 20.77 -24.72 -0.28
C SER A 136 19.31 -24.18 -0.34
N SER A 137 19.14 -22.88 -0.53
CA SER A 137 17.82 -22.28 -0.67
C SER A 137 17.16 -22.64 -2.00
N LEU A 138 17.91 -22.65 -3.07
CA LEU A 138 17.44 -23.05 -4.42
C LEU A 138 17.05 -24.53 -4.48
N GLU A 139 17.80 -25.42 -3.80
CA GLU A 139 17.39 -26.82 -3.68
C GLU A 139 16.05 -27.00 -2.97
N ARG A 140 15.80 -26.21 -1.92
CA ARG A 140 14.52 -26.25 -1.21
C ARG A 140 13.37 -25.78 -2.11
N VAL A 141 13.59 -24.74 -2.92
CA VAL A 141 12.61 -24.28 -3.91
C VAL A 141 12.31 -25.38 -4.92
N LYS A 142 13.35 -26.02 -5.49
CA LYS A 142 13.22 -27.12 -6.44
C LYS A 142 12.39 -28.28 -5.87
N LYS A 143 12.75 -28.74 -4.68
CA LYS A 143 12.00 -29.82 -3.97
C LYS A 143 10.54 -29.43 -3.68
N SER A 144 10.28 -28.15 -3.39
CA SER A 144 8.91 -27.67 -3.16
C SER A 144 8.08 -27.65 -4.46
N GLN A 145 8.69 -27.31 -5.59
CA GLN A 145 8.01 -27.34 -6.90
C GLN A 145 7.69 -28.76 -7.32
N GLU A 146 8.63 -29.71 -7.18
CA GLU A 146 8.44 -31.13 -7.47
C GLU A 146 7.28 -31.73 -6.65
N LYS A 147 7.19 -31.39 -5.35
CA LYS A 147 6.07 -31.83 -4.50
C LYS A 147 4.73 -31.24 -4.90
N ARG A 148 4.71 -30.01 -5.38
CA ARG A 148 3.47 -29.35 -5.87
C ARG A 148 2.94 -30.03 -7.13
N SER A 149 3.80 -30.33 -8.09
CA SER A 149 3.41 -31.08 -9.30
C SER A 149 2.81 -32.44 -8.96
N GLN A 150 3.47 -33.21 -8.08
CA GLN A 150 2.98 -34.54 -7.66
C GLN A 150 1.66 -34.46 -6.86
N SER A 151 1.38 -33.37 -6.15
CA SER A 151 0.13 -33.20 -5.40
C SER A 151 -1.05 -32.89 -6.31
N LEU A 152 -0.86 -32.15 -7.40
CA LEU A 152 -1.91 -31.83 -8.38
C LEU A 152 -2.29 -33.03 -9.24
N GLU A 153 -1.32 -33.86 -9.66
CA GLU A 153 -1.58 -35.09 -10.41
C GLU A 153 -2.38 -36.16 -9.63
N ARG A 154 -2.46 -36.04 -8.32
CA ARG A 154 -3.26 -36.93 -7.47
C ARG A 154 -4.75 -36.57 -7.39
N TRP A 155 -5.15 -35.41 -7.87
CA TRP A 155 -6.54 -34.90 -7.79
C TRP A 155 -7.26 -34.92 -9.13
N PHE A 156 -6.60 -35.31 -10.19
CA PHE A 156 -7.15 -35.56 -11.53
C PHE A 156 -6.87 -37.00 -11.93
#